data_ab124ce0ef2fa941c4303d5de24245c3
#
_entry.id   ab124ce0ef2fa941c4303d5de24245c3
#
_cell.length_a   1.000
_cell.length_b   1.000
_cell.length_c   1.000
_cell.angle_alpha   90.00
_cell.angle_beta   90.00
_cell.angle_gamma   90.00
#
_symmetry.space_group_name_H-M   'P 1'
#
loop_
_entity.id
_entity.type
_entity.pdbx_description
1 polymer ?
#
loop_
_entity_poly.entity_id
_entity_poly.type
_entity_poly.pdbx_seq_one_letter_code
_entity_poly.pdbx_strand_id
1 'polypeptide(L)'
;EVLQRLARDGWLTIQHGKPTKVNDIWDTAGPSIIETLITLDRQSAPLIIENMLSLRSRMSESYIYEAVKNSPKASVALFKGLDSLENTAESYMEFDYALFRQFTVMANKPFYRLIFNSLRGVYHKIGLLFFSEEKHRQVTHDFYVELRDICESGQSDLVVGCIRKHKQVTSAYWRTILESLPKDLETE
;
A
#
# COMPACT_ATOMS: atom_id res chain seq x y z
N GLU A 1 2.89 -3.27 31.28
CA GLU A 1 2.52 -2.45 30.12
C GLU A 1 3.00 -3.10 28.80
N VAL A 2 4.30 -3.48 28.67
CA VAL A 2 4.85 -4.12 27.46
C VAL A 2 4.15 -5.43 27.12
N LEU A 3 3.97 -6.33 28.10
CA LEU A 3 3.29 -7.61 27.88
C LEU A 3 1.83 -7.44 27.42
N GLN A 4 1.12 -6.43 27.96
CA GLN A 4 -0.26 -6.13 27.55
C GLN A 4 -0.31 -5.63 26.09
N ARG A 5 0.68 -4.86 25.67
CA ARG A 5 0.80 -4.42 24.28
C ARG A 5 1.04 -5.60 23.35
N LEU A 6 1.98 -6.48 23.67
CA LEU A 6 2.25 -7.69 22.91
C LEU A 6 1.04 -8.63 22.85
N ALA A 7 0.27 -8.75 23.95
CA ALA A 7 -0.96 -9.53 23.95
C ALA A 7 -2.04 -8.92 23.06
N ARG A 8 -2.21 -7.60 23.09
CA ARG A 8 -3.15 -6.89 22.22
C ARG A 8 -2.81 -7.04 20.74
N ASP A 9 -1.52 -7.06 20.41
CA ASP A 9 -1.03 -7.19 19.04
C ASP A 9 -0.98 -8.66 18.57
N GLY A 10 -1.39 -9.62 19.42
CA GLY A 10 -1.51 -11.04 19.08
C GLY A 10 -0.28 -11.91 19.36
N TRP A 11 0.84 -11.32 19.82
CA TRP A 11 2.08 -12.06 20.11
C TRP A 11 1.96 -13.00 21.27
N LEU A 12 1.17 -12.64 22.27
CA LEU A 12 1.05 -13.37 23.53
C LEU A 12 -0.42 -13.59 23.91
N THR A 13 -0.67 -14.68 24.63
CA THR A 13 -1.91 -14.87 25.40
C THR A 13 -1.60 -14.81 26.88
N ILE A 14 -2.24 -13.86 27.58
CA ILE A 14 -2.13 -13.68 29.03
C ILE A 14 -3.45 -14.12 29.66
N GLN A 15 -3.40 -15.13 30.55
CA GLN A 15 -4.56 -15.61 31.31
C GLN A 15 -4.26 -15.53 32.79
N HIS A 16 -5.21 -15.03 33.59
CA HIS A 16 -5.05 -14.95 35.02
C HIS A 16 -4.81 -16.34 35.62
N GLY A 17 -3.75 -16.46 36.45
CA GLY A 17 -3.39 -17.73 37.13
C GLY A 17 -2.75 -18.79 36.23
N LYS A 18 -2.42 -18.45 34.97
CA LYS A 18 -1.71 -19.36 34.04
C LYS A 18 -0.43 -18.72 33.50
N PRO A 19 0.55 -19.54 33.07
CA PRO A 19 1.73 -19.03 32.39
C PRO A 19 1.34 -18.26 31.10
N THR A 20 2.03 -17.15 30.82
CA THR A 20 1.93 -16.44 29.56
C THR A 20 2.38 -17.36 28.42
N LYS A 21 1.56 -17.44 27.36
CA LYS A 21 1.83 -18.25 26.18
C LYS A 21 2.25 -17.38 25.01
N VAL A 22 3.31 -17.78 24.28
CA VAL A 22 3.65 -17.21 22.97
C VAL A 22 2.74 -17.84 21.91
N ASN A 23 2.13 -17.00 21.09
CA ASN A 23 1.19 -17.45 20.07
C ASN A 23 1.87 -17.68 18.71
N ASP A 24 1.21 -18.45 17.86
CA ASP A 24 1.46 -18.38 16.43
C ASP A 24 0.84 -17.09 15.90
N ILE A 25 1.69 -16.17 15.46
CA ILE A 25 1.26 -14.83 15.00
C ILE A 25 0.42 -14.88 13.73
N TRP A 26 0.59 -15.92 12.92
CA TRP A 26 -0.20 -16.09 11.70
C TRP A 26 -1.67 -16.38 11.99
N ASP A 27 -1.96 -16.97 13.15
CA ASP A 27 -3.33 -17.27 13.58
C ASP A 27 -3.96 -16.16 14.43
N THR A 28 -3.15 -15.35 15.09
CA THR A 28 -3.66 -14.48 16.18
C THR A 28 -3.45 -12.99 15.93
N ALA A 29 -2.50 -12.61 15.08
CA ALA A 29 -2.18 -11.21 14.85
C ALA A 29 -2.99 -10.59 13.69
N GLY A 30 -3.09 -9.27 13.70
CA GLY A 30 -3.74 -8.48 12.65
C GLY A 30 -2.76 -7.66 11.82
N PRO A 31 -3.27 -6.84 10.87
CA PRO A 31 -2.43 -6.04 9.97
C PRO A 31 -1.49 -5.05 10.68
N SER A 32 -1.74 -4.71 11.94
CA SER A 32 -0.91 -3.78 12.72
C SER A 32 0.53 -4.24 12.92
N ILE A 33 0.79 -5.56 12.83
CA ILE A 33 2.14 -6.12 13.03
C ILE A 33 2.94 -6.26 11.72
N ILE A 34 2.35 -5.98 10.56
CA ILE A 34 3.00 -6.19 9.25
C ILE A 34 4.33 -5.44 9.15
N GLU A 35 4.40 -4.21 9.63
CA GLU A 35 5.64 -3.42 9.62
C GLU A 35 6.73 -4.09 10.47
N THR A 36 6.38 -4.62 11.62
CA THR A 36 7.28 -5.37 12.50
C THR A 36 7.73 -6.67 11.84
N LEU A 37 6.81 -7.42 11.23
CA LEU A 37 7.14 -8.67 10.54
C LEU A 37 8.12 -8.45 9.38
N ILE A 38 7.87 -7.46 8.52
CA ILE A 38 8.77 -7.14 7.39
C ILE A 38 10.17 -6.76 7.90
N THR A 39 10.27 -6.18 9.08
CA THR A 39 11.56 -5.79 9.67
C THR A 39 12.28 -6.98 10.32
N LEU A 40 11.56 -7.84 11.04
CA LEU A 40 12.12 -8.92 11.84
C LEU A 40 12.25 -10.25 11.08
N ASP A 41 11.28 -10.57 10.23
CA ASP A 41 11.26 -11.80 9.42
C ASP A 41 11.53 -11.46 7.96
N ARG A 42 12.81 -11.35 7.63
CA ARG A 42 13.27 -11.00 6.28
C ARG A 42 12.98 -12.10 5.25
N GLN A 43 12.79 -13.33 5.66
CA GLN A 43 12.45 -14.43 4.76
C GLN A 43 11.01 -14.31 4.27
N SER A 44 10.09 -13.97 5.15
CA SER A 44 8.67 -13.79 4.82
C SER A 44 8.36 -12.41 4.20
N ALA A 45 9.24 -11.41 4.39
CA ALA A 45 9.01 -10.03 3.95
C ALA A 45 8.64 -9.91 2.45
N PRO A 46 9.33 -10.56 1.49
CA PRO A 46 8.98 -10.46 0.08
C PRO A 46 7.56 -10.95 -0.22
N LEU A 47 7.14 -12.07 0.37
CA LEU A 47 5.79 -12.62 0.20
C LEU A 47 4.71 -11.71 0.81
N ILE A 48 4.97 -11.18 2.00
CA ILE A 48 4.04 -10.24 2.68
C ILE A 48 3.86 -8.99 1.82
N ILE A 49 4.94 -8.41 1.30
CA ILE A 49 4.89 -7.21 0.46
C ILE A 49 4.15 -7.51 -0.85
N GLU A 50 4.43 -8.62 -1.51
CA GLU A 50 3.73 -9.03 -2.74
C GLU A 50 2.22 -9.17 -2.52
N ASN A 51 1.81 -9.83 -1.45
CA ASN A 51 0.41 -9.99 -1.09
C ASN A 51 -0.26 -8.65 -0.77
N MET A 52 0.45 -7.75 -0.07
CA MET A 52 -0.03 -6.41 0.24
C MET A 52 -0.22 -5.56 -1.03
N LEU A 53 0.73 -5.60 -1.98
CA LEU A 53 0.61 -4.93 -3.27
C LEU A 53 -0.55 -5.47 -4.11
N SER A 54 -0.75 -6.80 -4.08
CA SER A 54 -1.88 -7.45 -4.74
C SER A 54 -3.23 -7.02 -4.14
N LEU A 55 -3.32 -6.98 -2.81
CA LEU A 55 -4.52 -6.50 -2.12
C LEU A 55 -4.80 -5.03 -2.45
N ARG A 56 -3.77 -4.16 -2.37
CA ARG A 56 -3.87 -2.74 -2.74
C ARG A 56 -4.46 -2.57 -4.14
N SER A 57 -3.92 -3.29 -5.13
CA SER A 57 -4.38 -3.21 -6.52
C SER A 57 -5.86 -3.60 -6.65
N ARG A 58 -6.27 -4.72 -6.05
CA ARG A 58 -7.66 -5.21 -6.11
C ARG A 58 -8.64 -4.26 -5.42
N MET A 59 -8.26 -3.73 -4.27
CA MET A 59 -9.09 -2.75 -3.56
C MET A 59 -9.24 -1.47 -4.38
N SER A 60 -8.16 -0.98 -4.99
CA SER A 60 -8.17 0.25 -5.80
C SER A 60 -9.04 0.13 -7.04
N GLU A 61 -9.09 -1.03 -7.70
CA GLU A 61 -10.04 -1.29 -8.80
C GLU A 61 -11.49 -0.97 -8.39
N SER A 62 -11.88 -1.36 -7.18
CA SER A 62 -13.24 -1.14 -6.68
C SER A 62 -13.50 0.31 -6.29
N TYR A 63 -12.66 0.88 -5.40
CA TYR A 63 -13.00 2.19 -4.84
C TYR A 63 -12.73 3.34 -5.81
N ILE A 64 -11.75 3.22 -6.72
CA ILE A 64 -11.51 4.25 -7.74
C ILE A 64 -12.64 4.21 -8.79
N TYR A 65 -13.05 3.01 -9.23
CA TYR A 65 -14.20 2.87 -10.12
C TYR A 65 -15.45 3.59 -9.55
N GLU A 66 -15.78 3.34 -8.29
CA GLU A 66 -16.95 3.97 -7.66
C GLU A 66 -16.79 5.48 -7.49
N ALA A 67 -15.60 5.95 -7.12
CA ALA A 67 -15.34 7.38 -6.99
C ALA A 67 -15.53 8.11 -8.32
N VAL A 68 -14.97 7.58 -9.40
CA VAL A 68 -15.09 8.16 -10.76
C VAL A 68 -16.54 8.10 -11.24
N LYS A 69 -17.23 6.97 -11.02
CA LYS A 69 -18.64 6.80 -11.41
C LYS A 69 -19.56 7.80 -10.74
N ASN A 70 -19.37 8.00 -9.42
CA ASN A 70 -20.28 8.81 -8.62
C ASN A 70 -19.89 10.29 -8.58
N SER A 71 -18.62 10.62 -8.74
CA SER A 71 -18.10 11.98 -8.57
C SER A 71 -16.90 12.27 -9.47
N PRO A 72 -17.05 12.22 -10.82
CA PRO A 72 -15.91 12.36 -11.73
C PRO A 72 -15.18 13.70 -11.55
N LYS A 73 -15.89 14.81 -11.44
CA LYS A 73 -15.28 16.14 -11.26
C LYS A 73 -14.47 16.25 -9.96
N ALA A 74 -14.99 15.68 -8.87
CA ALA A 74 -14.27 15.66 -7.62
C ALA A 74 -13.05 14.70 -7.67
N SER A 75 -13.14 13.61 -8.44
CA SER A 75 -12.02 12.71 -8.67
C SER A 75 -10.87 13.38 -9.41
N VAL A 76 -11.15 14.23 -10.41
CA VAL A 76 -10.12 15.05 -11.10
C VAL A 76 -9.38 15.95 -10.12
N ALA A 77 -10.08 16.55 -9.16
CA ALA A 77 -9.47 17.46 -8.19
C ALA A 77 -8.41 16.78 -7.30
N LEU A 78 -8.42 15.45 -7.18
CA LEU A 78 -7.42 14.71 -6.41
C LEU A 78 -6.03 14.74 -7.07
N PHE A 79 -5.95 15.02 -8.36
CA PHE A 79 -4.69 15.13 -9.10
C PHE A 79 -4.07 16.53 -9.04
N LYS A 80 -4.62 17.43 -8.21
CA LYS A 80 -4.01 18.74 -7.98
C LYS A 80 -2.55 18.59 -7.54
N GLY A 81 -1.65 19.25 -8.24
CA GLY A 81 -0.20 19.18 -7.98
C GLY A 81 0.54 18.14 -8.83
N LEU A 82 -0.15 17.28 -9.61
CA LEU A 82 0.51 16.31 -10.47
C LEU A 82 1.48 16.96 -11.46
N ASP A 83 1.06 18.03 -12.13
CA ASP A 83 1.85 18.71 -13.17
C ASP A 83 3.06 19.48 -12.59
N SER A 84 3.11 19.69 -11.26
CA SER A 84 4.22 20.32 -10.53
C SER A 84 4.90 19.37 -9.54
N LEU A 85 4.67 18.07 -9.69
CA LEU A 85 5.24 17.07 -8.79
C LEU A 85 6.76 16.99 -8.98
N GLU A 86 7.49 17.19 -7.90
CA GLU A 86 8.96 17.10 -7.92
C GLU A 86 9.41 15.67 -8.22
N ASN A 87 10.43 15.52 -9.05
CA ASN A 87 10.97 14.21 -9.46
C ASN A 87 11.87 13.59 -8.37
N THR A 88 11.32 13.44 -7.15
CA THR A 88 11.98 12.80 -6.00
C THR A 88 11.18 11.60 -5.50
N ALA A 89 11.84 10.68 -4.82
CA ALA A 89 11.17 9.50 -4.24
C ALA A 89 10.12 9.92 -3.21
N GLU A 90 10.45 10.88 -2.38
CA GLU A 90 9.60 11.39 -1.31
C GLU A 90 8.33 12.03 -1.85
N SER A 91 8.46 12.90 -2.86
CA SER A 91 7.30 13.59 -3.45
C SER A 91 6.34 12.62 -4.12
N TYR A 92 6.87 11.62 -4.86
CA TYR A 92 6.04 10.58 -5.48
C TYR A 92 5.36 9.69 -4.44
N MET A 93 6.06 9.27 -3.41
CA MET A 93 5.50 8.43 -2.35
C MET A 93 4.39 9.16 -1.59
N GLU A 94 4.59 10.43 -1.23
CA GLU A 94 3.55 11.23 -0.54
C GLU A 94 2.34 11.46 -1.45
N PHE A 95 2.57 11.77 -2.72
CA PHE A 95 1.50 11.96 -3.70
C PHE A 95 0.70 10.67 -3.91
N ASP A 96 1.37 9.53 -4.11
CA ASP A 96 0.74 8.23 -4.29
C ASP A 96 -0.12 7.85 -3.08
N TYR A 97 0.44 7.97 -1.87
CA TYR A 97 -0.29 7.68 -0.63
C TYR A 97 -1.52 8.58 -0.48
N ALA A 98 -1.37 9.88 -0.67
CA ALA A 98 -2.46 10.85 -0.56
C ALA A 98 -3.56 10.58 -1.60
N LEU A 99 -3.20 10.37 -2.87
CA LEU A 99 -4.11 10.12 -3.97
C LEU A 99 -5.00 8.89 -3.70
N PHE A 100 -4.38 7.73 -3.42
CA PHE A 100 -5.12 6.49 -3.20
C PHE A 100 -5.97 6.54 -1.93
N ARG A 101 -5.44 7.15 -0.86
CA ARG A 101 -6.20 7.35 0.37
C ARG A 101 -7.43 8.24 0.14
N GLN A 102 -7.31 9.33 -0.61
CA GLN A 102 -8.42 10.22 -0.90
C GLN A 102 -9.49 9.55 -1.76
N PHE A 103 -9.12 8.67 -2.68
CA PHE A 103 -10.08 7.87 -3.42
C PHE A 103 -10.92 6.97 -2.49
N THR A 104 -10.36 6.42 -1.41
CA THR A 104 -11.15 5.65 -0.42
C THR A 104 -12.17 6.51 0.31
N VAL A 105 -11.83 7.78 0.58
CA VAL A 105 -12.75 8.75 1.19
C VAL A 105 -13.88 9.09 0.23
N MET A 106 -13.53 9.41 -1.02
CA MET A 106 -14.49 9.82 -2.05
C MET A 106 -15.46 8.71 -2.42
N ALA A 107 -15.00 7.48 -2.47
CA ALA A 107 -15.85 6.31 -2.71
C ALA A 107 -16.73 5.93 -1.50
N ASN A 108 -16.62 6.66 -0.37
CA ASN A 108 -17.29 6.34 0.88
C ASN A 108 -17.05 4.89 1.35
N LYS A 109 -15.78 4.46 1.31
CA LYS A 109 -15.35 3.11 1.72
C LYS A 109 -14.53 3.18 3.03
N PRO A 110 -15.18 3.37 4.18
CA PRO A 110 -14.48 3.55 5.46
C PRO A 110 -13.61 2.36 5.83
N PHE A 111 -14.01 1.14 5.49
CA PHE A 111 -13.19 -0.05 5.75
C PHE A 111 -11.87 0.00 5.00
N TYR A 112 -11.86 0.34 3.71
CA TYR A 112 -10.63 0.47 2.93
C TYR A 112 -9.72 1.57 3.48
N ARG A 113 -10.31 2.67 3.96
CA ARG A 113 -9.55 3.74 4.60
C ARG A 113 -8.89 3.29 5.91
N LEU A 114 -9.54 2.45 6.71
CA LEU A 114 -8.95 1.87 7.93
C LEU A 114 -7.78 0.95 7.60
N ILE A 115 -7.92 0.09 6.60
CA ILE A 115 -6.81 -0.74 6.10
C ILE A 115 -5.66 0.13 5.61
N PHE A 116 -5.93 1.16 4.83
CA PHE A 116 -4.91 2.10 4.35
C PHE A 116 -4.14 2.77 5.49
N ASN A 117 -4.85 3.23 6.52
CA ASN A 117 -4.24 3.84 7.70
C ASN A 117 -3.36 2.86 8.48
N SER A 118 -3.79 1.60 8.64
CA SER A 118 -3.04 0.58 9.38
C SER A 118 -1.74 0.16 8.67
N LEU A 119 -1.67 0.34 7.35
CA LEU A 119 -0.49 0.01 6.54
C LEU A 119 0.40 1.21 6.21
N ARG A 120 0.14 2.38 6.80
CA ARG A 120 0.84 3.63 6.44
C ARG A 120 2.35 3.52 6.54
N GLY A 121 2.88 2.98 7.64
CA GLY A 121 4.33 2.88 7.86
C GLY A 121 5.01 2.00 6.81
N VAL A 122 4.42 0.84 6.53
CA VAL A 122 4.90 -0.07 5.48
C VAL A 122 4.81 0.58 4.11
N TYR A 123 3.69 1.22 3.83
CA TYR A 123 3.45 1.90 2.54
C TYR A 123 4.54 2.93 2.25
N HIS A 124 4.91 3.75 3.24
CA HIS A 124 5.98 4.73 3.11
C HIS A 124 7.33 4.07 2.83
N LYS A 125 7.70 3.05 3.61
CA LYS A 125 8.99 2.35 3.44
C LYS A 125 9.14 1.72 2.06
N ILE A 126 8.16 0.95 1.63
CA ILE A 126 8.21 0.29 0.32
C ILE A 126 8.02 1.28 -0.84
N GLY A 127 7.23 2.34 -0.63
CA GLY A 127 7.04 3.40 -1.61
C GLY A 127 8.33 4.17 -1.88
N LEU A 128 9.06 4.58 -0.84
CA LEU A 128 10.38 5.21 -0.98
C LEU A 128 11.35 4.30 -1.74
N LEU A 129 11.36 3.00 -1.43
CA LEU A 129 12.20 2.03 -2.12
C LEU A 129 11.82 1.90 -3.61
N PHE A 130 10.53 1.85 -3.92
CA PHE A 130 10.06 1.79 -5.30
C PHE A 130 10.40 3.06 -6.07
N PHE A 131 10.10 4.22 -5.50
CA PHE A 131 10.31 5.52 -6.15
C PHE A 131 11.76 6.02 -6.10
N SER A 132 12.71 5.28 -5.53
CA SER A 132 14.14 5.61 -5.61
C SER A 132 14.64 5.67 -7.06
N GLU A 133 14.10 4.82 -7.92
CA GLU A 133 14.44 4.76 -9.34
C GLU A 133 13.60 5.72 -10.19
N GLU A 134 14.26 6.54 -11.02
CA GLU A 134 13.57 7.50 -11.89
C GLU A 134 12.60 6.84 -12.87
N LYS A 135 12.97 5.71 -13.45
CA LYS A 135 12.11 4.95 -14.38
C LYS A 135 10.80 4.50 -13.73
N HIS A 136 10.81 4.19 -12.43
CA HIS A 136 9.59 3.81 -11.70
C HIS A 136 8.68 5.03 -11.48
N ARG A 137 9.28 6.21 -11.19
CA ARG A 137 8.54 7.46 -11.10
C ARG A 137 7.89 7.82 -12.43
N GLN A 138 8.63 7.71 -13.54
CA GLN A 138 8.10 8.02 -14.87
C GLN A 138 6.90 7.14 -15.24
N VAL A 139 7.02 5.83 -15.11
CA VAL A 139 5.92 4.89 -15.39
C VAL A 139 4.70 5.17 -14.51
N THR A 140 4.92 5.53 -13.26
CA THR A 140 3.82 5.85 -12.34
C THR A 140 3.21 7.22 -12.66
N HIS A 141 4.01 8.20 -13.10
CA HIS A 141 3.51 9.48 -13.56
C HIS A 141 2.56 9.30 -14.78
N ASP A 142 2.97 8.50 -15.75
CA ASP A 142 2.15 8.19 -16.94
C ASP A 142 0.81 7.54 -16.55
N PHE A 143 0.85 6.65 -15.56
CA PHE A 143 -0.36 6.07 -14.97
C PHE A 143 -1.25 7.12 -14.29
N TYR A 144 -0.71 8.08 -13.56
CA TYR A 144 -1.50 9.15 -12.93
C TYR A 144 -2.16 10.05 -13.99
N VAL A 145 -1.44 10.37 -15.08
CA VAL A 145 -2.00 11.14 -16.20
C VAL A 145 -3.15 10.39 -16.85
N GLU A 146 -2.96 9.10 -17.18
CA GLU A 146 -4.02 8.26 -17.78
C GLU A 146 -5.25 8.17 -16.84
N LEU A 147 -5.02 7.98 -15.54
CA LEU A 147 -6.11 7.89 -14.57
C LEU A 147 -6.85 9.24 -14.41
N ARG A 148 -6.14 10.37 -14.44
CA ARG A 148 -6.74 11.70 -14.44
C ARG A 148 -7.63 11.91 -15.67
N ASP A 149 -7.15 11.54 -16.86
CA ASP A 149 -7.90 11.67 -18.11
C ASP A 149 -9.19 10.82 -18.08
N ILE A 150 -9.13 9.63 -17.47
CA ILE A 150 -10.31 8.79 -17.21
C ILE A 150 -11.30 9.50 -16.28
N CYS A 151 -10.80 10.13 -15.20
CA CYS A 151 -11.65 10.92 -14.31
C CYS A 151 -12.28 12.11 -15.05
N GLU A 152 -11.54 12.82 -15.89
CA GLU A 152 -12.03 13.95 -16.68
C GLU A 152 -13.13 13.54 -17.67
N SER A 153 -12.95 12.40 -18.34
CA SER A 153 -13.96 11.85 -19.26
C SER A 153 -15.16 11.22 -18.57
N GLY A 154 -15.05 10.93 -17.26
CA GLY A 154 -16.08 10.23 -16.49
C GLY A 154 -16.28 8.76 -16.88
N GLN A 155 -15.35 8.18 -17.65
CA GLN A 155 -15.44 6.81 -18.16
C GLN A 155 -14.96 5.79 -17.10
N SER A 156 -15.73 5.61 -16.05
CA SER A 156 -15.38 4.73 -14.92
C SER A 156 -15.01 3.30 -15.32
N ASP A 157 -15.60 2.79 -16.40
CA ASP A 157 -15.32 1.43 -16.89
C ASP A 157 -13.87 1.21 -17.34
N LEU A 158 -13.13 2.30 -17.66
CA LEU A 158 -11.72 2.24 -18.02
C LEU A 158 -10.78 2.14 -16.81
N VAL A 159 -11.25 2.45 -15.62
CA VAL A 159 -10.44 2.48 -14.37
C VAL A 159 -9.74 1.14 -14.13
N VAL A 160 -10.48 0.04 -14.21
CA VAL A 160 -9.95 -1.31 -13.93
C VAL A 160 -8.84 -1.66 -14.91
N GLY A 161 -9.04 -1.36 -16.21
CA GLY A 161 -8.04 -1.59 -17.24
C GLY A 161 -6.75 -0.79 -17.02
N CYS A 162 -6.89 0.48 -16.66
CA CYS A 162 -5.76 1.38 -16.36
C CYS A 162 -4.93 0.85 -15.17
N ILE A 163 -5.57 0.48 -14.06
CA ILE A 163 -4.90 -0.08 -12.88
C ILE A 163 -4.17 -1.38 -13.19
N ARG A 164 -4.81 -2.29 -13.92
CA ARG A 164 -4.22 -3.59 -14.31
C ARG A 164 -3.04 -3.43 -15.25
N LYS A 165 -3.13 -2.51 -16.21
CA LYS A 165 -2.02 -2.15 -17.10
C LYS A 165 -0.81 -1.65 -16.29
N HIS A 166 -1.01 -0.71 -15.37
CA HIS A 166 0.05 -0.22 -14.51
C HIS A 166 0.68 -1.34 -13.65
N LYS A 167 -0.16 -2.19 -13.02
CA LYS A 167 0.30 -3.35 -12.27
C LYS A 167 1.16 -4.29 -13.13
N GLN A 168 0.75 -4.56 -14.37
CA GLN A 168 1.48 -5.42 -15.29
C GLN A 168 2.87 -4.84 -15.61
N VAL A 169 2.95 -3.55 -15.91
CA VAL A 169 4.22 -2.87 -16.20
C VAL A 169 5.14 -2.84 -15.00
N THR A 170 4.62 -2.57 -13.80
CA THR A 170 5.42 -2.45 -12.58
C THR A 170 5.75 -3.79 -11.91
N SER A 171 5.13 -4.88 -12.32
CA SER A 171 5.37 -6.20 -11.72
C SER A 171 6.82 -6.68 -11.82
N ALA A 172 7.49 -6.41 -12.95
CA ALA A 172 8.89 -6.74 -13.12
C ALA A 172 9.80 -5.92 -12.21
N TYR A 173 9.48 -4.64 -12.00
CA TYR A 173 10.22 -3.76 -11.10
C TYR A 173 10.10 -4.23 -9.65
N TRP A 174 8.89 -4.55 -9.22
CA TRP A 174 8.66 -5.10 -7.87
C TRP A 174 9.39 -6.41 -7.65
N ARG A 175 9.39 -7.31 -8.64
CA ARG A 175 10.14 -8.56 -8.54
C ARG A 175 11.62 -8.31 -8.28
N THR A 176 12.25 -7.43 -9.06
CA THR A 176 13.67 -7.06 -8.87
C THR A 176 13.93 -6.48 -7.48
N ILE A 177 13.05 -5.59 -7.00
CA ILE A 177 13.16 -5.02 -5.65
C ILE A 177 13.07 -6.11 -4.59
N LEU A 178 12.07 -6.98 -4.66
CA LEU A 178 11.85 -8.03 -3.68
C LEU A 178 12.97 -9.07 -3.64
N GLU A 179 13.55 -9.40 -4.81
CA GLU A 179 14.72 -10.29 -4.92
C GLU A 179 15.99 -9.67 -4.33
N SER A 180 16.10 -8.34 -4.34
CA SER A 180 17.25 -7.60 -3.78
C SER A 180 17.16 -7.36 -2.28
N LEU A 181 16.02 -7.65 -1.63
CA LEU A 181 15.90 -7.48 -0.18
C LEU A 181 16.85 -8.45 0.55
N PRO A 182 17.56 -8.00 1.59
CA PRO A 182 18.43 -8.86 2.37
C PRO A 182 17.68 -10.04 2.97
N LYS A 183 18.14 -11.26 2.71
CA LYS A 183 17.51 -12.51 3.18
C LYS A 183 18.02 -12.95 4.55
N ASP A 184 19.21 -12.52 4.93
CA ASP A 184 19.86 -12.89 6.18
C ASP A 184 20.12 -11.67 7.08
N LEU A 185 19.94 -11.87 8.39
CA LEU A 185 20.58 -11.02 9.37
C LEU A 185 22.08 -11.34 9.28
N GLU A 186 22.88 -10.46 8.67
CA GLU A 186 24.30 -10.49 8.95
C GLU A 186 24.45 -10.28 10.47
N THR A 187 24.77 -11.35 11.16
CA THR A 187 25.19 -11.29 12.57
C THR A 187 26.55 -10.58 12.58
N GLU A 188 26.54 -9.26 12.86
CA GLU A 188 27.69 -8.59 13.42
C GLU A 188 27.86 -8.93 14.91
#